data_bfc2aebf19d63b75eb6f92af16947ed7
#
_entry.id   bfc2aebf19d63b75eb6f92af16947ed7
#
_cell.length_a   1.000
_cell.length_b   1.000
_cell.length_c   1.000
_cell.angle_alpha   90.00
_cell.angle_beta   90.00
_cell.angle_gamma   90.00
#
_symmetry.space_group_name_H-M   'P 1'
#
loop_
_entity.id
_entity.type
_entity.pdbx_description
1 polymer ?
#
loop_
_entity_poly.entity_id
_entity_poly.type
_entity_poly.pdbx_seq_one_letter_code
_entity_poly.pdbx_strand_id
1 'polypeptide(L)'
;MVDLHTHTTFSDGTWPVEKLLEVAEEEKVTTLAITDHDTALPHIKLKNMEKEKYFSGRIIVGGEFNAIFNGTKIELLGYNFDPEKLQKWIDKAYDKNREEQGYEEEFEELLQLSKKNNIRTTEELKYDAKIKWPTKIIYDDIVKYPENRKFFTDAEWSERQGFFRSCTCNPNFILYRSFEKQYPDAKEVVRTNKKGRRKSVFSTFIFVFIR
;
A
#
# COMPACT_ATOMS: atom_id res chain seq x y z
N MET A 1 -4.19 2.11 25.74
CA MET A 1 -4.36 2.70 24.38
C MET A 1 -4.68 1.58 23.39
N VAL A 2 -5.41 1.89 22.31
CA VAL A 2 -5.72 0.93 21.23
C VAL A 2 -5.08 1.48 19.95
N ASP A 3 -4.32 0.64 19.23
CA ASP A 3 -3.75 0.97 17.93
C ASP A 3 -4.13 -0.13 16.93
N LEU A 4 -4.89 0.23 15.91
CA LEU A 4 -5.45 -0.71 14.94
C LEU A 4 -4.85 -0.56 13.53
N HIS A 5 -3.80 0.24 13.36
CA HIS A 5 -3.17 0.46 12.08
C HIS A 5 -1.65 0.63 12.22
N THR A 6 -0.93 -0.47 12.17
CA THR A 6 0.54 -0.48 12.29
C THR A 6 1.19 -1.36 11.23
N HIS A 7 2.40 -1.00 10.82
CA HIS A 7 3.17 -1.69 9.81
C HIS A 7 4.50 -2.19 10.35
N THR A 8 4.97 -3.28 9.78
CA THR A 8 6.26 -3.89 10.09
C THR A 8 7.17 -3.93 8.84
N THR A 9 8.36 -4.49 9.00
CA THR A 9 9.28 -4.75 7.87
C THR A 9 8.77 -5.82 6.89
N PHE A 10 7.57 -6.37 7.11
CA PHE A 10 6.91 -7.21 6.11
C PHE A 10 6.27 -6.40 4.98
N SER A 11 6.08 -5.09 5.18
CA SER A 11 5.69 -4.14 4.14
C SER A 11 6.58 -2.89 4.17
N ASP A 12 6.08 -1.76 4.57
CA ASP A 12 6.76 -0.46 4.56
C ASP A 12 7.08 0.09 5.94
N GLY A 13 6.77 -0.64 7.00
CA GLY A 13 7.18 -0.32 8.35
C GLY A 13 8.69 -0.50 8.58
N THR A 14 9.23 0.23 9.54
CA THR A 14 10.67 0.23 9.83
C THR A 14 11.08 -0.79 10.89
N TRP A 15 10.14 -1.32 11.67
CA TRP A 15 10.41 -2.25 12.76
C TRP A 15 10.01 -3.69 12.41
N PRO A 16 10.83 -4.69 12.77
CA PRO A 16 10.38 -6.07 12.78
C PRO A 16 9.26 -6.28 13.81
N VAL A 17 8.50 -7.37 13.66
CA VAL A 17 7.35 -7.67 14.52
C VAL A 17 7.71 -7.61 16.01
N GLU A 18 8.85 -8.19 16.40
CA GLU A 18 9.33 -8.22 17.77
C GLU A 18 9.49 -6.81 18.34
N LYS A 19 10.16 -5.93 17.59
CA LYS A 19 10.39 -4.55 18.02
C LYS A 19 9.10 -3.74 18.11
N LEU A 20 8.18 -3.94 17.15
CA LEU A 20 6.86 -3.32 17.21
C LEU A 20 6.10 -3.73 18.50
N LEU A 21 6.16 -5.02 18.86
CA LEU A 21 5.51 -5.52 20.07
C LEU A 21 6.14 -4.96 21.34
N GLU A 22 7.49 -4.87 21.43
CA GLU A 22 8.20 -4.25 22.54
C GLU A 22 7.77 -2.78 22.74
N VAL A 23 7.76 -2.01 21.64
CA VAL A 23 7.34 -0.59 21.72
C VAL A 23 5.88 -0.48 22.12
N ALA A 24 5.01 -1.34 21.62
CA ALA A 24 3.59 -1.36 22.01
C ALA A 24 3.42 -1.66 23.52
N GLU A 25 4.25 -2.53 24.09
CA GLU A 25 4.27 -2.80 25.53
C GLU A 25 4.76 -1.58 26.31
N GLU A 26 5.88 -0.96 25.91
CA GLU A 26 6.45 0.23 26.50
C GLU A 26 5.44 1.40 26.53
N GLU A 27 4.70 1.59 25.41
CA GLU A 27 3.68 2.63 25.24
C GLU A 27 2.32 2.26 25.87
N LYS A 28 2.23 1.12 26.56
CA LYS A 28 1.00 0.64 27.26
C LYS A 28 -0.19 0.49 26.31
N VAL A 29 0.06 0.05 25.10
CA VAL A 29 -0.99 -0.37 24.17
C VAL A 29 -1.66 -1.62 24.75
N THR A 30 -2.98 -1.65 24.79
CA THR A 30 -3.73 -2.81 25.29
C THR A 30 -4.29 -3.68 24.19
N THR A 31 -4.45 -3.10 23.01
CA THR A 31 -4.91 -3.80 21.80
C THR A 31 -4.19 -3.24 20.59
N LEU A 32 -3.50 -4.10 19.86
CA LEU A 32 -2.72 -3.78 18.66
C LEU A 32 -3.24 -4.56 17.47
N ALA A 33 -3.32 -3.95 16.28
CA ALA A 33 -3.45 -4.68 15.02
C ALA A 33 -2.24 -4.40 14.12
N ILE A 34 -1.64 -5.46 13.60
CA ILE A 34 -0.61 -5.36 12.56
C ILE A 34 -1.33 -5.46 11.22
N THR A 35 -1.14 -4.45 10.37
CA THR A 35 -1.89 -4.25 9.12
C THR A 35 -0.98 -4.03 7.92
N ASP A 36 0.09 -4.80 7.82
CA ASP A 36 1.04 -4.72 6.70
C ASP A 36 0.34 -4.77 5.33
N HIS A 37 0.88 -4.06 4.36
CA HIS A 37 0.35 -3.99 3.01
C HIS A 37 0.43 -5.33 2.28
N ASP A 38 -0.70 -5.79 1.74
CA ASP A 38 -0.82 -6.92 0.83
C ASP A 38 -0.10 -8.19 1.31
N THR A 39 -0.07 -8.41 2.64
CA THR A 39 0.54 -9.60 3.25
C THR A 39 -0.11 -10.00 4.57
N ALA A 40 -0.11 -11.31 4.84
CA ALA A 40 -0.49 -11.88 6.13
C ALA A 40 0.71 -12.56 6.85
N LEU A 41 1.92 -12.44 6.28
CA LEU A 41 3.12 -13.09 6.80
C LEU A 41 3.47 -12.71 8.25
N PRO A 42 3.32 -11.45 8.72
CA PRO A 42 3.59 -11.11 10.11
C PRO A 42 2.72 -11.92 11.07
N HIS A 43 1.47 -12.21 10.71
CA HIS A 43 0.57 -13.02 11.54
C HIS A 43 0.91 -14.51 11.51
N ILE A 44 1.44 -15.02 10.39
CA ILE A 44 1.97 -16.39 10.28
C ILE A 44 3.22 -16.52 11.17
N LYS A 45 4.10 -15.51 11.17
CA LYS A 45 5.25 -15.44 12.08
C LYS A 45 4.80 -15.44 13.54
N LEU A 46 3.81 -14.61 13.91
CA LEU A 46 3.27 -14.51 15.27
C LEU A 46 2.71 -15.82 15.83
N LYS A 47 2.18 -16.71 14.98
CA LYS A 47 1.72 -18.03 15.42
C LYS A 47 2.85 -18.94 15.92
N ASN A 48 4.06 -18.71 15.42
CA ASN A 48 5.23 -19.55 15.66
C ASN A 48 6.23 -18.92 16.64
N MET A 49 5.88 -17.77 17.26
CA MET A 49 6.73 -17.10 18.23
C MET A 49 6.05 -16.98 19.59
N GLU A 50 6.85 -16.91 20.64
CA GLU A 50 6.41 -16.64 22.02
C GLU A 50 6.16 -15.14 22.20
N LYS A 51 5.11 -14.64 21.56
CA LYS A 51 4.77 -13.20 21.50
C LYS A 51 4.53 -12.58 22.88
N GLU A 52 4.12 -13.40 23.87
CA GLU A 52 3.89 -13.02 25.26
C GLU A 52 5.17 -12.52 25.94
N LYS A 53 6.35 -12.85 25.41
CA LYS A 53 7.63 -12.30 25.87
C LYS A 53 7.83 -10.82 25.50
N TYR A 54 7.11 -10.35 24.48
CA TYR A 54 7.26 -9.01 23.92
C TYR A 54 6.06 -8.11 24.19
N PHE A 55 4.85 -8.69 24.28
CA PHE A 55 3.62 -7.93 24.41
C PHE A 55 2.55 -8.72 25.15
N SER A 56 2.05 -8.12 26.23
CA SER A 56 1.03 -8.71 27.11
C SER A 56 -0.40 -8.41 26.64
N GLY A 57 -0.57 -7.44 25.75
CA GLY A 57 -1.85 -6.99 25.26
C GLY A 57 -2.47 -7.93 24.19
N ARG A 58 -3.65 -7.56 23.71
CA ARG A 58 -4.36 -8.30 22.67
C ARG A 58 -3.84 -7.93 21.29
N ILE A 59 -3.50 -8.93 20.49
CA ILE A 59 -3.17 -8.76 19.06
C ILE A 59 -4.38 -9.14 18.21
N ILE A 60 -4.83 -8.22 17.34
CA ILE A 60 -5.85 -8.44 16.33
C ILE A 60 -5.15 -8.73 15.00
N VAL A 61 -5.55 -9.80 14.34
CA VAL A 61 -5.10 -10.10 12.99
C VAL A 61 -5.68 -9.07 12.04
N GLY A 62 -4.84 -8.28 11.37
CA GLY A 62 -5.20 -7.23 10.44
C GLY A 62 -4.37 -7.26 9.16
N GLY A 63 -4.74 -6.45 8.18
CA GLY A 63 -4.01 -6.22 6.94
C GLY A 63 -4.57 -5.02 6.21
N GLU A 64 -3.72 -4.33 5.46
CA GLU A 64 -4.09 -3.25 4.56
C GLU A 64 -3.93 -3.71 3.12
N PHE A 65 -4.99 -3.60 2.31
CA PHE A 65 -5.06 -4.19 0.98
C PHE A 65 -5.24 -3.13 -0.08
N ASN A 66 -4.31 -3.05 -1.01
CA ASN A 66 -4.46 -2.24 -2.21
C ASN A 66 -5.56 -2.83 -3.10
N ALA A 67 -6.48 -1.98 -3.56
CA ALA A 67 -7.60 -2.39 -4.40
C ALA A 67 -8.01 -1.29 -5.37
N ILE A 68 -8.76 -1.66 -6.40
CA ILE A 68 -9.37 -0.71 -7.33
C ILE A 68 -10.86 -0.60 -7.05
N PHE A 69 -11.33 0.62 -6.90
CA PHE A 69 -12.75 0.94 -6.79
C PHE A 69 -13.12 2.05 -7.77
N ASN A 70 -13.98 1.74 -8.73
CA ASN A 70 -14.39 2.66 -9.79
C ASN A 70 -13.19 3.34 -10.51
N GLY A 71 -12.16 2.54 -10.88
CA GLY A 71 -10.97 3.02 -11.55
C GLY A 71 -9.95 3.73 -10.65
N THR A 72 -10.26 3.95 -9.38
CA THR A 72 -9.35 4.62 -8.42
C THR A 72 -8.68 3.61 -7.50
N LYS A 73 -7.37 3.75 -7.28
CA LYS A 73 -6.66 2.98 -6.26
C LYS A 73 -7.11 3.41 -4.88
N ILE A 74 -7.46 2.44 -4.05
CA ILE A 74 -7.83 2.63 -2.65
C ILE A 74 -7.08 1.63 -1.78
N GLU A 75 -7.01 1.89 -0.49
CA GLU A 75 -6.47 1.00 0.53
C GLU A 75 -7.60 0.59 1.49
N LEU A 76 -7.69 -0.71 1.77
CA LEU A 76 -8.74 -1.31 2.58
C LEU A 76 -8.15 -1.98 3.80
N LEU A 77 -8.50 -1.53 5.00
CA LEU A 77 -8.17 -2.24 6.22
C LEU A 77 -9.14 -3.39 6.47
N GLY A 78 -8.60 -4.58 6.67
CA GLY A 78 -9.35 -5.79 7.02
C GLY A 78 -8.86 -6.41 8.32
N TYR A 79 -9.76 -7.03 9.08
CA TYR A 79 -9.43 -7.61 10.39
C TYR A 79 -10.06 -8.99 10.58
N ASN A 80 -9.46 -9.77 11.51
CA ASN A 80 -10.00 -11.04 12.02
C ASN A 80 -10.17 -12.13 10.94
N PHE A 81 -9.15 -12.35 10.14
CA PHE A 81 -9.09 -13.40 9.13
C PHE A 81 -8.17 -14.55 9.55
N ASP A 82 -8.22 -15.64 8.78
CA ASP A 82 -7.24 -16.74 8.86
C ASP A 82 -6.00 -16.37 8.04
N PRO A 83 -4.83 -16.15 8.67
CA PRO A 83 -3.67 -15.62 7.97
C PRO A 83 -3.16 -16.52 6.85
N GLU A 84 -3.21 -17.84 7.03
CA GLU A 84 -2.68 -18.79 6.04
C GLU A 84 -3.58 -18.88 4.80
N LYS A 85 -4.91 -18.80 5.00
CA LYS A 85 -5.86 -18.76 3.87
C LYS A 85 -5.77 -17.44 3.13
N LEU A 86 -5.62 -16.34 3.89
CA LEU A 86 -5.47 -15.03 3.30
C LEU A 86 -4.17 -14.95 2.50
N GLN A 87 -3.04 -15.42 3.04
CA GLN A 87 -1.76 -15.38 2.32
C GLN A 87 -1.83 -16.14 1.00
N LYS A 88 -2.46 -17.33 0.98
CA LYS A 88 -2.68 -18.09 -0.26
C LYS A 88 -3.51 -17.35 -1.31
N TRP A 89 -4.45 -16.53 -0.87
CA TRP A 89 -5.21 -15.68 -1.79
C TRP A 89 -4.38 -14.49 -2.25
N ILE A 90 -3.66 -13.84 -1.34
CA ILE A 90 -2.74 -12.72 -1.63
C ILE A 90 -1.72 -13.14 -2.69
N ASP A 91 -1.06 -14.30 -2.52
CA ASP A 91 -0.06 -14.81 -3.46
C ASP A 91 -0.59 -14.99 -4.89
N LYS A 92 -1.90 -15.10 -5.05
CA LYS A 92 -2.57 -15.18 -6.36
C LYS A 92 -3.07 -13.85 -6.87
N ALA A 93 -3.57 -12.99 -5.97
CA ALA A 93 -4.17 -11.71 -6.31
C ALA A 93 -3.13 -10.62 -6.54
N TYR A 94 -2.02 -10.68 -5.80
CA TYR A 94 -0.91 -9.73 -5.83
C TYR A 94 0.37 -10.46 -6.27
N ASP A 95 0.47 -10.78 -7.55
CA ASP A 95 1.63 -11.48 -8.11
C ASP A 95 2.88 -10.57 -8.04
N LYS A 96 3.90 -11.00 -7.26
CA LYS A 96 5.13 -10.23 -7.05
C LYS A 96 5.92 -9.99 -8.36
N ASN A 97 5.83 -10.92 -9.32
CA ASN A 97 6.46 -10.71 -10.63
C ASN A 97 5.74 -9.60 -11.41
N ARG A 98 4.44 -9.40 -11.20
CA ARG A 98 3.70 -8.25 -11.73
C ARG A 98 4.09 -6.95 -11.05
N GLU A 99 4.46 -7.00 -9.77
CA GLU A 99 4.84 -5.79 -9.03
C GLU A 99 6.14 -5.19 -9.57
N GLU A 100 7.19 -6.01 -9.79
CA GLU A 100 8.48 -5.53 -10.31
C GLU A 100 8.39 -5.09 -11.77
N GLN A 101 7.71 -5.84 -12.64
CA GLN A 101 7.41 -5.44 -14.02
C GLN A 101 6.49 -4.21 -14.04
N GLY A 102 5.55 -4.13 -13.13
CA GLY A 102 4.63 -3.02 -12.97
C GLY A 102 5.32 -1.70 -12.65
N TYR A 103 6.43 -1.70 -11.92
CA TYR A 103 7.16 -0.46 -11.62
C TYR A 103 7.87 0.14 -12.83
N GLU A 104 8.47 -0.68 -13.68
CA GLU A 104 9.08 -0.19 -14.92
C GLU A 104 8.02 0.31 -15.91
N GLU A 105 6.92 -0.44 -16.08
CA GLU A 105 5.76 0.00 -16.86
C GLU A 105 5.16 1.30 -16.32
N GLU A 106 5.06 1.44 -15.00
CA GLU A 106 4.58 2.66 -14.35
C GLU A 106 5.47 3.85 -14.67
N PHE A 107 6.78 3.67 -14.55
CA PHE A 107 7.74 4.72 -14.85
C PHE A 107 7.60 5.19 -16.30
N GLU A 108 7.58 4.26 -17.25
CA GLU A 108 7.47 4.56 -18.69
C GLU A 108 6.14 5.26 -19.00
N GLU A 109 5.04 4.81 -18.40
CA GLU A 109 3.72 5.43 -18.58
C GLU A 109 3.70 6.87 -18.06
N LEU A 110 4.22 7.11 -16.84
CA LEU A 110 4.31 8.46 -16.26
C LEU A 110 5.23 9.38 -17.07
N LEU A 111 6.34 8.85 -17.60
CA LEU A 111 7.24 9.60 -18.48
C LEU A 111 6.55 9.99 -19.78
N GLN A 112 5.79 9.07 -20.39
CA GLN A 112 5.01 9.35 -21.60
C GLN A 112 3.90 10.37 -21.34
N LEU A 113 3.17 10.24 -20.22
CA LEU A 113 2.15 11.21 -19.81
C LEU A 113 2.75 12.60 -19.58
N SER A 114 3.92 12.68 -18.96
CA SER A 114 4.64 13.94 -18.77
C SER A 114 4.97 14.60 -20.10
N LYS A 115 5.56 13.86 -21.04
CA LYS A 115 5.88 14.35 -22.40
C LYS A 115 4.62 14.80 -23.15
N LYS A 116 3.55 14.00 -23.12
CA LYS A 116 2.27 14.31 -23.80
C LYS A 116 1.66 15.62 -23.27
N ASN A 117 1.83 15.92 -22.00
CA ASN A 117 1.25 17.10 -21.36
C ASN A 117 2.24 18.29 -21.23
N ASN A 118 3.37 18.24 -21.95
CA ASN A 118 4.41 19.29 -21.93
C ASN A 118 4.98 19.55 -20.52
N ILE A 119 5.00 18.53 -19.67
CA ILE A 119 5.72 18.56 -18.41
C ILE A 119 7.15 18.15 -18.71
N ARG A 120 8.10 19.05 -18.42
CA ARG A 120 9.51 18.83 -18.69
C ARG A 120 10.09 17.78 -17.76
N THR A 121 10.84 16.84 -18.34
CA THR A 121 11.66 15.83 -17.64
C THR A 121 13.05 15.81 -18.24
N THR A 122 14.01 15.21 -17.55
CA THR A 122 15.35 14.94 -18.12
C THR A 122 15.20 14.06 -19.36
N GLU A 123 15.91 14.36 -20.44
CA GLU A 123 15.76 13.67 -21.75
C GLU A 123 16.01 12.17 -21.69
N GLU A 124 17.01 11.74 -20.92
CA GLU A 124 17.39 10.33 -20.75
C GLU A 124 17.05 9.79 -19.35
N LEU A 125 15.97 10.28 -18.74
CA LEU A 125 15.53 9.77 -17.44
C LEU A 125 15.22 8.29 -17.56
N LYS A 126 15.81 7.48 -16.68
CA LYS A 126 15.65 6.02 -16.65
C LYS A 126 15.12 5.57 -15.30
N TYR A 127 14.41 4.46 -15.33
CA TYR A 127 13.98 3.79 -14.11
C TYR A 127 15.20 3.25 -13.35
N ASP A 128 15.22 3.47 -12.04
CA ASP A 128 16.21 2.89 -11.12
C ASP A 128 15.51 1.94 -10.14
N ALA A 129 15.66 0.64 -10.38
CA ALA A 129 15.08 -0.41 -9.54
C ALA A 129 15.50 -0.34 -8.05
N LYS A 130 16.62 0.33 -7.73
CA LYS A 130 17.05 0.54 -6.34
C LYS A 130 16.14 1.50 -5.58
N ILE A 131 15.46 2.40 -6.29
CA ILE A 131 14.54 3.38 -5.69
C ILE A 131 13.16 2.77 -5.44
N LYS A 132 12.79 1.68 -6.12
CA LYS A 132 11.50 0.97 -6.07
C LYS A 132 10.25 1.78 -6.46
N TRP A 133 10.23 3.09 -6.25
CA TRP A 133 9.05 3.93 -6.41
C TRP A 133 9.14 4.79 -7.68
N PRO A 134 8.53 4.38 -8.81
CA PRO A 134 8.56 5.13 -10.07
C PRO A 134 8.06 6.56 -9.93
N THR A 135 6.98 6.72 -9.17
CA THR A 135 6.39 8.04 -8.86
C THR A 135 7.40 8.96 -8.16
N LYS A 136 8.28 8.40 -7.31
CA LYS A 136 9.34 9.19 -6.66
C LYS A 136 10.35 9.70 -7.68
N ILE A 137 10.78 8.83 -8.61
CA ILE A 137 11.77 9.19 -9.64
C ILE A 137 11.21 10.32 -10.52
N ILE A 138 9.97 10.17 -10.97
CA ILE A 138 9.27 11.16 -11.81
C ILE A 138 9.06 12.47 -11.05
N TYR A 139 8.59 12.42 -9.80
CA TYR A 139 8.40 13.64 -8.99
C TYR A 139 9.72 14.37 -8.76
N ASP A 140 10.76 13.68 -8.30
CA ASP A 140 12.07 14.26 -8.02
C ASP A 140 12.70 14.86 -9.28
N ASP A 141 12.34 14.39 -10.47
CA ASP A 141 12.80 14.94 -11.73
C ASP A 141 11.95 16.15 -12.17
N ILE A 142 10.64 16.07 -12.10
CA ILE A 142 9.70 17.15 -12.47
C ILE A 142 9.99 18.44 -11.69
N VAL A 143 10.26 18.34 -10.38
CA VAL A 143 10.47 19.52 -9.52
C VAL A 143 11.82 20.22 -9.75
N LYS A 144 12.74 19.61 -10.50
CA LYS A 144 13.99 20.28 -10.94
C LYS A 144 13.73 21.43 -11.94
N TYR A 145 12.58 21.42 -12.60
CA TYR A 145 12.23 22.35 -13.66
C TYR A 145 11.11 23.30 -13.18
N PRO A 146 11.44 24.54 -12.71
CA PRO A 146 10.46 25.47 -12.16
C PRO A 146 9.29 25.81 -13.10
N GLU A 147 9.49 25.70 -14.41
CA GLU A 147 8.45 25.92 -15.42
C GLU A 147 7.31 24.90 -15.34
N ASN A 148 7.53 23.74 -14.70
CA ASN A 148 6.50 22.74 -14.47
C ASN A 148 5.52 23.15 -13.37
N ARG A 149 5.90 24.10 -12.51
CA ARG A 149 5.10 24.54 -11.34
C ARG A 149 3.66 24.87 -11.69
N LYS A 150 3.42 25.44 -12.89
CA LYS A 150 2.09 25.83 -13.38
C LYS A 150 1.07 24.69 -13.51
N PHE A 151 1.52 23.46 -13.53
CA PHE A 151 0.66 22.27 -13.66
C PHE A 151 0.17 21.74 -12.31
N PHE A 152 0.72 22.21 -11.19
CA PHE A 152 0.55 21.63 -9.87
C PHE A 152 0.10 22.67 -8.84
N THR A 153 -0.67 22.24 -7.85
CA THR A 153 -0.96 23.01 -6.63
C THR A 153 0.28 23.07 -5.72
N ASP A 154 0.24 23.91 -4.68
CA ASP A 154 1.36 24.01 -3.72
C ASP A 154 1.63 22.67 -3.01
N ALA A 155 0.60 21.96 -2.60
CA ALA A 155 0.72 20.66 -1.95
C ALA A 155 1.32 19.58 -2.89
N GLU A 156 0.88 19.54 -4.14
CA GLU A 156 1.39 18.58 -5.14
C GLU A 156 2.84 18.88 -5.53
N TRP A 157 3.23 20.16 -5.52
CA TRP A 157 4.59 20.57 -5.85
C TRP A 157 5.58 20.39 -4.70
N SER A 158 5.16 20.61 -3.46
CA SER A 158 6.05 20.58 -2.29
C SER A 158 6.14 19.22 -1.62
N GLU A 159 5.16 18.34 -1.84
CA GLU A 159 5.07 17.04 -1.17
C GLU A 159 4.87 15.89 -2.15
N ARG A 160 5.82 14.93 -2.14
CA ARG A 160 5.73 13.73 -2.97
C ARG A 160 4.44 12.94 -2.72
N GLN A 161 3.97 12.86 -1.48
CA GLN A 161 2.73 12.17 -1.14
C GLN A 161 1.50 12.86 -1.76
N GLY A 162 1.48 14.19 -1.76
CA GLY A 162 0.47 14.99 -2.45
C GLY A 162 0.48 14.73 -3.94
N PHE A 163 1.67 14.75 -4.56
CA PHE A 163 1.83 14.40 -5.97
C PHE A 163 1.32 13.00 -6.30
N PHE A 164 1.71 11.99 -5.53
CA PHE A 164 1.24 10.62 -5.74
C PHE A 164 -0.29 10.53 -5.70
N ARG A 165 -0.91 10.99 -4.60
CA ARG A 165 -2.36 10.86 -4.40
C ARG A 165 -3.19 11.70 -5.37
N SER A 166 -2.81 12.96 -5.57
CA SER A 166 -3.61 13.93 -6.32
C SER A 166 -3.34 13.90 -7.82
N CYS A 167 -2.14 13.50 -8.23
CA CYS A 167 -1.75 13.52 -9.63
C CYS A 167 -1.80 12.13 -10.29
N THR A 168 -1.16 11.12 -9.68
CA THR A 168 -1.04 9.82 -10.34
C THR A 168 -2.21 8.89 -10.05
N CYS A 169 -2.87 9.04 -8.90
CA CYS A 169 -4.04 8.24 -8.51
C CYS A 169 -5.39 8.91 -8.81
N ASN A 170 -5.41 10.16 -9.25
CA ASN A 170 -6.64 10.91 -9.53
C ASN A 170 -7.03 10.80 -11.01
N PRO A 171 -8.17 10.15 -11.34
CA PRO A 171 -8.62 9.99 -12.74
C PRO A 171 -8.82 11.30 -13.52
N ASN A 172 -8.97 12.42 -12.83
CA ASN A 172 -9.16 13.73 -13.45
C ASN A 172 -7.86 14.50 -13.66
N PHE A 173 -6.71 13.93 -13.29
CA PHE A 173 -5.42 14.61 -13.44
C PHE A 173 -4.66 14.12 -14.68
N ILE A 174 -3.88 15.03 -15.28
CA ILE A 174 -3.15 14.76 -16.55
C ILE A 174 -2.06 13.68 -16.44
N LEU A 175 -1.60 13.33 -15.23
CA LEU A 175 -0.67 12.25 -14.96
C LEU A 175 -1.34 11.00 -14.39
N TYR A 176 -2.67 10.93 -14.45
CA TYR A 176 -3.39 9.74 -14.00
C TYR A 176 -3.00 8.50 -14.81
N ARG A 177 -2.77 7.43 -14.09
CA ARG A 177 -2.65 6.08 -14.66
C ARG A 177 -3.62 5.12 -14.00
N SER A 178 -4.08 4.14 -14.77
CA SER A 178 -4.91 3.06 -14.22
C SER A 178 -4.06 2.02 -13.50
N PHE A 179 -4.51 1.63 -12.32
CA PHE A 179 -3.89 0.56 -11.52
C PHE A 179 -4.64 -0.79 -11.67
N GLU A 180 -5.60 -0.88 -12.60
CA GLU A 180 -6.48 -2.05 -12.74
C GLU A 180 -5.74 -3.35 -13.08
N LYS A 181 -4.57 -3.25 -13.71
CA LYS A 181 -3.73 -4.41 -14.00
C LYS A 181 -2.88 -4.86 -12.81
N GLN A 182 -2.67 -3.99 -11.81
CA GLN A 182 -1.77 -4.24 -10.70
C GLN A 182 -2.50 -4.74 -9.45
N TYR A 183 -3.73 -4.25 -9.22
CA TYR A 183 -4.48 -4.52 -8.01
C TYR A 183 -5.84 -5.14 -8.31
N PRO A 184 -6.35 -6.01 -7.44
CA PRO A 184 -7.68 -6.60 -7.58
C PRO A 184 -8.79 -5.56 -7.41
N ASP A 185 -9.97 -5.83 -7.98
CA ASP A 185 -11.17 -5.03 -7.71
C ASP A 185 -11.54 -5.09 -6.22
N ALA A 186 -11.91 -3.96 -5.64
CA ALA A 186 -12.27 -3.84 -4.23
C ALA A 186 -13.41 -4.81 -3.83
N LYS A 187 -14.36 -5.09 -4.74
CA LYS A 187 -15.41 -6.08 -4.49
C LYS A 187 -14.87 -7.51 -4.41
N GLU A 188 -13.76 -7.81 -5.11
CA GLU A 188 -13.08 -9.09 -5.01
C GLU A 188 -12.41 -9.22 -3.65
N VAL A 189 -11.62 -8.23 -3.23
CA VAL A 189 -11.01 -8.16 -1.90
C VAL A 189 -12.05 -8.36 -0.81
N VAL A 190 -13.19 -7.67 -0.91
CA VAL A 190 -14.32 -7.79 0.04
C VAL A 190 -15.04 -9.13 -0.07
N ARG A 191 -15.21 -9.71 -1.28
CA ARG A 191 -15.97 -10.96 -1.53
C ARG A 191 -15.19 -12.22 -1.23
N THR A 192 -13.90 -12.21 -1.23
CA THR A 192 -13.05 -13.31 -0.73
C THR A 192 -13.53 -13.73 0.65
N ASN A 193 -14.26 -12.84 1.29
CA ASN A 193 -14.95 -12.97 2.56
C ASN A 193 -16.32 -13.68 2.54
N LYS A 194 -17.04 -13.71 1.43
CA LYS A 194 -18.48 -14.16 1.42
C LYS A 194 -18.72 -15.57 0.87
N LYS A 195 -17.80 -16.20 0.16
CA LYS A 195 -18.02 -17.51 -0.50
C LYS A 195 -17.87 -18.73 0.38
N GLY A 196 -17.56 -18.60 1.66
CA GLY A 196 -17.48 -19.72 2.60
C GLY A 196 -18.59 -19.66 3.64
N ARG A 197 -19.77 -20.25 3.36
CA ARG A 197 -20.74 -20.64 4.40
C ARG A 197 -20.15 -21.75 5.29
N ARG A 198 -19.09 -21.49 5.97
CA ARG A 198 -18.48 -22.12 7.16
C ARG A 198 -17.09 -21.53 7.34
N LYS A 199 -17.01 -20.44 8.14
CA LYS A 199 -15.84 -19.64 8.49
C LYS A 199 -15.31 -18.78 7.32
N SER A 200 -15.85 -17.58 7.20
CA SER A 200 -15.28 -16.52 6.33
C SER A 200 -13.82 -16.27 6.65
N VAL A 201 -13.02 -15.94 5.63
CA VAL A 201 -11.62 -15.49 5.83
C VAL A 201 -11.61 -14.24 6.69
N PHE A 202 -12.62 -13.40 6.55
CA PHE A 202 -12.82 -12.18 7.32
C PHE A 202 -14.17 -12.23 8.06
N SER A 203 -14.22 -11.96 9.35
CA SER A 203 -15.46 -11.94 10.11
C SER A 203 -16.02 -10.53 10.35
N THR A 204 -15.20 -9.49 10.18
CA THR A 204 -15.64 -8.09 10.36
C THR A 204 -14.74 -7.16 9.56
N PHE A 205 -15.32 -6.29 8.72
CA PHE A 205 -14.62 -5.17 8.09
C PHE A 205 -14.98 -3.87 8.80
N ILE A 206 -13.95 -3.09 9.06
CA ILE A 206 -14.10 -1.65 9.25
C ILE A 206 -13.43 -1.02 8.03
N PHE A 207 -14.21 -0.39 7.18
CA PHE A 207 -13.67 0.37 6.05
C PHE A 207 -13.19 1.70 6.57
N VAL A 208 -11.88 1.93 6.49
CA VAL A 208 -11.33 3.27 6.55
C VAL A 208 -10.82 3.58 5.16
N PHE A 209 -11.51 4.47 4.46
CA PHE A 209 -11.00 5.07 3.24
C PHE A 209 -9.87 6.01 3.64
N ILE A 210 -8.64 5.63 3.35
CA ILE A 210 -7.53 6.57 3.38
C ILE A 210 -7.53 7.25 2.00
N ARG A 211 -8.00 8.49 1.98
CA ARG A 211 -7.93 9.36 0.81
C ARG A 211 -6.53 9.90 0.63
#